data_ab4f7327d3fe03c66a04567ee5649ec9
#
_entry.id   ab4f7327d3fe03c66a04567ee5649ec9
#
_cell.length_a   1.000
_cell.length_b   1.000
_cell.length_c   1.000
_cell.angle_alpha   90.00
_cell.angle_beta   90.00
_cell.angle_gamma   90.00
#
_symmetry.space_group_name_H-M   'P 1'
#
loop_
_entity.id
_entity.type
_entity.pdbx_description
1 polymer ?
#
loop_
_entity_poly.entity_id
_entity_poly.type
_entity_poly.pdbx_seq_one_letter_code
_entity_poly.pdbx_strand_id
1 'polypeptide(L)'
;MNEFFQNQRFFTRRIFLAVALIIAVSLVPTHQSKAANEANELVIQAQLTAASLLNNPDYQTLQTLLKDAKGVLIFPSMLKAAFFFGAEGGSGVLLARNADGSWGYPAFYTIGAGSFGLQWGGQDSQVIFAIMTDRGINSVINQQIKLGADVSVAVGPVGIGAEAATTAQLADMYSFSQARGAFAGVSFKGAVVYGRDGLNEDYYGTPS
;
A
#
# COMPACT_ATOMS: atom_id res chain seq x y z
N MET A 1 32.08 -11.97 -63.81
CA MET A 1 32.26 -10.81 -62.89
C MET A 1 30.93 -10.42 -62.15
N ASN A 2 29.76 -10.90 -62.53
CA ASN A 2 28.50 -10.55 -61.91
C ASN A 2 28.06 -11.45 -60.72
N GLU A 3 28.56 -12.66 -60.61
CA GLU A 3 28.16 -13.59 -59.52
C GLU A 3 28.82 -13.26 -58.16
N PHE A 4 29.99 -12.64 -58.19
CA PHE A 4 30.73 -12.29 -56.95
C PHE A 4 30.03 -11.17 -56.17
N PHE A 5 29.36 -10.24 -56.86
CA PHE A 5 28.63 -9.13 -56.20
C PHE A 5 27.23 -9.51 -55.68
N GLN A 6 26.63 -10.56 -56.25
CA GLN A 6 25.35 -11.06 -55.76
C GLN A 6 25.50 -11.77 -54.37
N ASN A 7 26.58 -12.53 -54.18
CA ASN A 7 26.81 -13.31 -52.97
C ASN A 7 27.15 -12.41 -51.75
N GLN A 8 27.79 -11.27 -51.98
CA GLN A 8 28.09 -10.28 -50.94
C GLN A 8 26.82 -9.60 -50.37
N ARG A 9 25.82 -9.37 -51.21
CA ARG A 9 24.54 -8.73 -50.78
C ARG A 9 23.66 -9.67 -49.96
N PHE A 10 23.72 -10.97 -50.19
CA PHE A 10 23.00 -11.95 -49.37
C PHE A 10 23.67 -12.18 -48.00
N PHE A 11 24.98 -12.08 -47.91
CA PHE A 11 25.70 -12.27 -46.69
C PHE A 11 25.55 -11.08 -45.72
N THR A 12 25.64 -9.86 -46.24
CA THR A 12 25.40 -8.64 -45.45
C THR A 12 23.96 -8.53 -44.96
N ARG A 13 22.96 -8.95 -45.79
CA ARG A 13 21.55 -8.90 -45.37
C ARG A 13 21.20 -9.90 -44.26
N ARG A 14 21.86 -11.06 -44.25
CA ARG A 14 21.71 -12.07 -43.19
C ARG A 14 22.35 -11.63 -41.87
N ILE A 15 23.48 -10.95 -41.92
CA ILE A 15 24.16 -10.40 -40.74
C ILE A 15 23.33 -9.25 -40.16
N PHE A 16 22.78 -8.36 -40.97
CA PHE A 16 21.90 -7.28 -40.50
C PHE A 16 20.61 -7.80 -39.87
N LEU A 17 20.01 -8.86 -40.40
CA LEU A 17 18.82 -9.50 -39.82
C LEU A 17 19.14 -10.22 -38.51
N ALA A 18 20.31 -10.85 -38.39
CA ALA A 18 20.74 -11.51 -37.16
C ALA A 18 21.09 -10.50 -36.06
N VAL A 19 21.72 -9.38 -36.40
CA VAL A 19 22.04 -8.28 -35.45
C VAL A 19 20.76 -7.55 -35.02
N ALA A 20 19.81 -7.33 -35.91
CA ALA A 20 18.51 -6.73 -35.57
C ALA A 20 17.68 -7.64 -34.65
N LEU A 21 17.76 -8.97 -34.81
CA LEU A 21 17.09 -9.93 -33.95
C LEU A 21 17.72 -10.00 -32.54
N ILE A 22 19.06 -9.85 -32.44
CA ILE A 22 19.77 -9.83 -31.16
C ILE A 22 19.49 -8.54 -30.40
N ILE A 23 19.34 -7.39 -31.07
CA ILE A 23 18.96 -6.10 -30.45
C ILE A 23 17.51 -6.10 -30.01
N ALA A 24 16.61 -6.80 -30.69
CA ALA A 24 15.20 -6.92 -30.30
C ALA A 24 14.99 -7.78 -29.03
N VAL A 25 15.87 -8.73 -28.75
CA VAL A 25 15.81 -9.60 -27.54
C VAL A 25 16.36 -8.89 -26.31
N SER A 26 17.17 -7.83 -26.44
CA SER A 26 17.71 -7.06 -25.32
C SER A 26 16.78 -5.92 -24.83
N LEU A 27 15.62 -5.74 -25.44
CA LEU A 27 14.56 -4.83 -25.02
C LEU A 27 13.45 -5.56 -24.23
N VAL A 28 13.82 -6.55 -23.39
CA VAL A 28 12.91 -7.04 -22.37
C VAL A 28 12.75 -5.93 -21.34
N PRO A 29 11.54 -5.46 -21.06
CA PRO A 29 11.33 -4.28 -20.26
C PRO A 29 11.81 -4.52 -18.82
N THR A 30 12.75 -3.67 -18.37
CA THR A 30 13.23 -3.60 -16.98
C THR A 30 12.15 -3.10 -15.99
N HIS A 31 10.91 -2.91 -16.45
CA HIS A 31 9.81 -2.44 -15.63
C HIS A 31 9.41 -3.45 -14.54
N GLN A 32 9.40 -4.74 -14.86
CA GLN A 32 8.98 -5.79 -13.94
C GLN A 32 9.92 -5.94 -12.73
N SER A 33 11.22 -5.78 -12.93
CA SER A 33 12.19 -5.82 -11.82
C SER A 33 12.07 -4.63 -10.87
N LYS A 34 11.70 -3.44 -11.39
CA LYS A 34 11.56 -2.23 -10.59
C LYS A 34 10.30 -2.27 -9.71
N ALA A 35 9.18 -2.73 -10.26
CA ALA A 35 7.93 -2.83 -9.52
C ALA A 35 7.96 -3.95 -8.46
N ALA A 36 8.57 -5.10 -8.77
CA ALA A 36 8.80 -6.14 -7.76
C ALA A 36 9.71 -5.65 -6.63
N ASN A 37 10.72 -4.81 -6.91
CA ASN A 37 11.53 -4.18 -5.88
C ASN A 37 10.71 -3.19 -5.04
N GLU A 38 9.85 -2.37 -5.66
CA GLU A 38 8.94 -1.44 -4.95
C GLU A 38 8.01 -2.20 -4.00
N ALA A 39 7.43 -3.30 -4.46
CA ALA A 39 6.54 -4.12 -3.65
C ALA A 39 7.26 -4.75 -2.43
N ASN A 40 8.44 -5.34 -2.66
CA ASN A 40 9.26 -5.88 -1.57
C ASN A 40 9.66 -4.82 -0.55
N GLU A 41 10.08 -3.65 -1.02
CA GLU A 41 10.44 -2.52 -0.16
C GLU A 41 9.24 -2.06 0.67
N LEU A 42 8.04 -1.97 0.08
CA LEU A 42 6.81 -1.61 0.78
C LEU A 42 6.45 -2.64 1.86
N VAL A 43 6.62 -3.95 1.60
CA VAL A 43 6.42 -5.00 2.62
C VAL A 43 7.40 -4.83 3.78
N ILE A 44 8.68 -4.59 3.52
CA ILE A 44 9.70 -4.37 4.56
C ILE A 44 9.34 -3.12 5.39
N GLN A 45 8.95 -2.03 4.75
CA GLN A 45 8.55 -0.80 5.45
C GLN A 45 7.28 -1.01 6.29
N ALA A 46 6.31 -1.79 5.79
CA ALA A 46 5.11 -2.15 6.55
C ALA A 46 5.45 -3.01 7.78
N GLN A 47 6.37 -3.95 7.66
CA GLN A 47 6.86 -4.74 8.80
C GLN A 47 7.54 -3.87 9.87
N LEU A 48 8.40 -2.94 9.45
CA LEU A 48 9.06 -2.00 10.36
C LEU A 48 8.05 -1.09 11.06
N THR A 49 7.03 -0.62 10.34
CA THR A 49 5.94 0.18 10.89
C THR A 49 5.13 -0.59 11.91
N ALA A 50 4.74 -1.82 11.57
CA ALA A 50 4.03 -2.69 12.52
C ALA A 50 4.86 -2.93 13.78
N ALA A 51 6.13 -3.28 13.63
CA ALA A 51 7.03 -3.47 14.77
C ALA A 51 7.18 -2.20 15.62
N SER A 52 7.29 -1.03 15.00
CA SER A 52 7.41 0.25 15.70
C SER A 52 6.18 0.55 16.58
N LEU A 53 4.96 0.42 16.02
CA LEU A 53 3.74 0.69 16.77
C LEU A 53 3.44 -0.40 17.82
N LEU A 54 3.66 -1.67 17.46
CA LEU A 54 3.39 -2.78 18.38
C LEU A 54 4.36 -2.83 19.58
N ASN A 55 5.58 -2.34 19.45
CA ASN A 55 6.52 -2.25 20.56
C ASN A 55 6.38 -0.97 21.38
N ASN A 56 5.53 -0.04 20.98
CA ASN A 56 5.30 1.19 21.70
C ASN A 56 4.18 0.99 22.74
N PRO A 57 4.45 1.24 24.04
CA PRO A 57 3.46 1.09 25.11
C PRO A 57 2.18 1.90 24.94
N ASP A 58 2.25 3.02 24.20
CA ASP A 58 1.07 3.85 23.93
C ASP A 58 0.03 3.18 23.03
N TYR A 59 0.42 2.12 22.29
CA TYR A 59 -0.43 1.41 21.33
C TYR A 59 -0.87 0.03 21.82
N GLN A 60 -0.98 -0.21 23.11
CA GLN A 60 -1.43 -1.50 23.68
C GLN A 60 -2.81 -1.93 23.16
N THR A 61 -3.70 -0.96 22.96
CA THR A 61 -5.02 -1.22 22.39
C THR A 61 -4.93 -1.80 20.98
N LEU A 62 -3.98 -1.33 20.13
CA LEU A 62 -3.73 -1.93 18.81
C LEU A 62 -3.35 -3.41 18.93
N GLN A 63 -2.45 -3.76 19.87
CA GLN A 63 -2.05 -5.16 20.11
C GLN A 63 -3.26 -6.02 20.49
N THR A 64 -4.16 -5.50 21.30
CA THR A 64 -5.36 -6.20 21.75
C THR A 64 -6.32 -6.39 20.59
N LEU A 65 -6.62 -5.34 19.80
CA LEU A 65 -7.52 -5.43 18.66
C LEU A 65 -6.99 -6.36 17.57
N LEU A 66 -5.70 -6.40 17.34
CA LEU A 66 -5.10 -7.30 16.33
C LEU A 66 -5.26 -8.78 16.66
N LYS A 67 -5.59 -9.18 17.89
CA LYS A 67 -5.88 -10.59 18.22
C LYS A 67 -7.15 -11.07 17.54
N ASP A 68 -8.16 -10.20 17.41
CA ASP A 68 -9.48 -10.50 16.87
C ASP A 68 -9.73 -9.89 15.49
N ALA A 69 -8.78 -9.09 14.99
CA ALA A 69 -8.92 -8.41 13.70
C ALA A 69 -9.05 -9.40 12.54
N LYS A 70 -9.93 -9.08 11.59
CA LYS A 70 -10.14 -9.79 10.32
C LYS A 70 -9.09 -9.42 9.27
N GLY A 71 -8.46 -8.28 9.43
CA GLY A 71 -7.39 -7.80 8.58
C GLY A 71 -6.63 -6.65 9.22
N VAL A 72 -5.47 -6.38 8.69
CA VAL A 72 -4.65 -5.22 9.03
C VAL A 72 -4.19 -4.53 7.76
N LEU A 73 -4.41 -3.22 7.67
CA LEU A 73 -3.97 -2.41 6.53
C LEU A 73 -2.95 -1.39 7.04
N ILE A 74 -1.72 -1.45 6.54
CA ILE A 74 -0.55 -0.72 7.04
C ILE A 74 -0.06 0.22 5.96
N PHE A 75 -0.02 1.51 6.26
CA PHE A 75 0.59 2.55 5.44
C PHE A 75 1.87 3.05 6.13
N PRO A 76 3.07 2.64 5.66
CA PRO A 76 4.34 3.01 6.28
C PRO A 76 4.67 4.49 6.21
N SER A 77 4.15 5.17 5.19
CA SER A 77 4.31 6.60 4.98
C SER A 77 3.04 7.14 4.32
N MET A 78 2.42 8.07 4.98
CA MET A 78 1.35 8.91 4.46
C MET A 78 1.85 10.33 4.41
N LEU A 79 2.09 10.82 3.21
CA LEU A 79 2.55 12.17 2.96
C LEU A 79 1.37 13.11 2.86
N LYS A 80 1.39 14.15 3.66
CA LYS A 80 0.45 15.27 3.60
C LYS A 80 1.18 16.52 3.15
N ALA A 81 0.70 17.12 2.08
CA ALA A 81 1.14 18.44 1.63
C ALA A 81 -0.07 19.37 1.58
N ALA A 82 0.02 20.51 2.25
CA ALA A 82 -1.06 21.49 2.28
C ALA A 82 -0.51 22.91 2.11
N PHE A 83 -1.22 23.70 1.27
CA PHE A 83 -1.02 25.13 1.13
C PHE A 83 -2.33 25.89 1.36
N PHE A 84 -3.28 25.88 0.43
CA PHE A 84 -4.68 26.29 0.59
C PHE A 84 -5.60 25.07 0.42
N PHE A 85 -5.16 24.14 -0.38
CA PHE A 85 -5.74 22.82 -0.58
C PHE A 85 -4.67 21.81 -0.17
N GLY A 86 -5.05 20.81 0.58
CA GLY A 86 -4.15 19.71 0.97
C GLY A 86 -4.50 18.44 0.22
N ALA A 87 -3.46 17.69 -0.11
CA ALA A 87 -3.57 16.31 -0.52
C ALA A 87 -2.78 15.44 0.44
N GLU A 88 -3.31 14.30 0.78
CA GLU A 88 -2.68 13.29 1.63
C GLU A 88 -2.78 11.95 0.92
N GLY A 89 -1.73 11.17 0.94
CA GLY A 89 -1.75 9.84 0.32
C GLY A 89 -0.53 9.02 0.65
N GLY A 90 -0.66 7.72 0.41
CA GLY A 90 0.40 6.76 0.64
C GLY A 90 0.08 5.40 0.05
N SER A 91 1.12 4.58 -0.12
CA SER A 91 1.01 3.17 -0.46
C SER A 91 1.04 2.32 0.79
N GLY A 92 0.29 1.22 0.81
CA GLY A 92 0.17 0.36 1.97
C GLY A 92 0.00 -1.11 1.62
N VAL A 93 0.02 -1.92 2.66
CA VAL A 93 -0.07 -3.37 2.60
C VAL A 93 -1.24 -3.84 3.44
N LEU A 94 -2.12 -4.64 2.85
CA LEU A 94 -3.19 -5.37 3.53
C LEU A 94 -2.73 -6.80 3.80
N LEU A 95 -2.95 -7.25 5.03
CA LEU A 95 -2.90 -8.66 5.41
C LEU A 95 -4.28 -9.05 5.92
N ALA A 96 -4.96 -9.98 5.24
CA ALA A 96 -6.22 -10.56 5.70
C ALA A 96 -5.94 -11.76 6.61
N ARG A 97 -6.83 -12.01 7.56
CA ARG A 97 -6.73 -13.19 8.44
C ARG A 97 -7.39 -14.39 7.78
N ASN A 98 -6.67 -15.48 7.71
CA ASN A 98 -7.18 -16.76 7.22
C ASN A 98 -8.10 -17.43 8.26
N ALA A 99 -8.86 -18.43 7.83
CA ALA A 99 -9.77 -19.18 8.70
C ALA A 99 -9.05 -19.95 9.83
N ASP A 100 -7.79 -20.30 9.63
CA ASP A 100 -6.93 -20.94 10.63
C ASP A 100 -6.30 -19.97 11.64
N GLY A 101 -6.58 -18.66 11.49
CA GLY A 101 -6.05 -17.59 12.33
C GLY A 101 -4.68 -17.06 11.91
N SER A 102 -4.06 -17.64 10.90
CA SER A 102 -2.82 -17.10 10.32
C SER A 102 -3.07 -15.84 9.51
N TRP A 103 -2.02 -15.05 9.26
CA TRP A 103 -2.08 -13.92 8.34
C TRP A 103 -1.85 -14.38 6.90
N GLY A 104 -2.67 -13.88 5.99
CA GLY A 104 -2.54 -14.14 4.56
C GLY A 104 -1.36 -13.43 3.92
N TYR A 105 -1.22 -13.60 2.62
CA TYR A 105 -0.19 -12.93 1.83
C TYR A 105 -0.48 -11.43 1.68
N PRO A 106 0.54 -10.59 1.50
CA PRO A 106 0.38 -9.14 1.36
C PRO A 106 -0.35 -8.77 0.07
N ALA A 107 -1.32 -7.86 0.15
CA ALA A 107 -1.92 -7.21 -1.01
C ALA A 107 -1.66 -5.70 -0.94
N PHE A 108 -1.44 -5.07 -2.08
CA PHE A 108 -0.98 -3.68 -2.16
C PHE A 108 -2.14 -2.73 -2.44
N TYR A 109 -2.16 -1.63 -1.68
CA TYR A 109 -3.21 -0.62 -1.71
C TYR A 109 -2.64 0.79 -1.75
N THR A 110 -3.46 1.72 -2.20
CA THR A 110 -3.21 3.16 -2.07
C THR A 110 -4.34 3.79 -1.28
N ILE A 111 -4.00 4.76 -0.44
CA ILE A 111 -4.96 5.67 0.19
C ILE A 111 -4.73 7.08 -0.35
N GLY A 112 -5.81 7.80 -0.59
CA GLY A 112 -5.77 9.20 -0.98
C GLY A 112 -6.89 9.99 -0.30
N ALA A 113 -6.57 11.18 0.18
CA ALA A 113 -7.53 12.11 0.76
C ALA A 113 -7.25 13.54 0.28
N GLY A 114 -8.33 14.28 0.02
CA GLY A 114 -8.26 15.73 -0.14
C GLY A 114 -8.59 16.42 1.18
N SER A 115 -7.89 17.46 1.54
CA SER A 115 -8.17 18.27 2.71
C SER A 115 -8.25 19.76 2.36
N PHE A 116 -9.17 20.47 3.03
CA PHE A 116 -9.25 21.92 2.98
C PHE A 116 -8.74 22.47 4.31
N GLY A 117 -7.80 23.41 4.29
CA GLY A 117 -7.36 24.05 5.52
C GLY A 117 -6.16 24.98 5.31
N LEU A 118 -6.09 26.02 6.14
CA LEU A 118 -5.00 26.99 6.19
C LEU A 118 -3.82 26.44 7.01
N GLN A 119 -3.29 25.29 6.62
CA GLN A 119 -2.11 24.71 7.30
C GLN A 119 -0.95 24.62 6.32
N TRP A 120 0.15 25.27 6.65
CA TRP A 120 1.39 25.18 5.92
C TRP A 120 2.23 24.06 6.48
N GLY A 121 2.64 23.14 5.64
CA GLY A 121 3.59 22.11 6.04
C GLY A 121 3.44 20.79 5.30
N GLY A 122 4.51 20.00 5.38
CA GLY A 122 4.53 18.59 5.03
C GLY A 122 4.52 17.77 6.31
N GLN A 123 3.76 16.69 6.34
CA GLN A 123 3.76 15.72 7.42
C GLN A 123 3.91 14.33 6.82
N ASP A 124 4.72 13.49 7.46
CA ASP A 124 4.79 12.07 7.21
C ASP A 124 4.21 11.32 8.42
N SER A 125 3.32 10.39 8.16
CA SER A 125 2.64 9.61 9.21
C SER A 125 2.69 8.14 8.88
N GLN A 126 2.95 7.33 9.89
CA GLN A 126 2.73 5.89 9.84
C GLN A 126 1.30 5.60 10.31
N VAL A 127 0.57 4.77 9.59
CA VAL A 127 -0.83 4.48 9.90
C VAL A 127 -1.10 2.99 9.82
N ILE A 128 -1.81 2.46 10.84
CA ILE A 128 -2.33 1.10 10.86
C ILE A 128 -3.83 1.16 11.06
N PHE A 129 -4.58 0.47 10.19
CA PHE A 129 -6.00 0.20 10.39
C PHE A 129 -6.18 -1.25 10.82
N ALA A 130 -6.72 -1.47 12.01
CA ALA A 130 -7.21 -2.76 12.45
C ALA A 130 -8.65 -2.94 11.93
N ILE A 131 -8.87 -3.92 11.07
CA ILE A 131 -10.18 -4.21 10.45
C ILE A 131 -10.87 -5.28 11.29
N MET A 132 -11.99 -4.93 11.92
CA MET A 132 -12.62 -5.76 12.93
C MET A 132 -13.79 -6.58 12.41
N THR A 133 -14.43 -6.17 11.32
CA THR A 133 -15.64 -6.80 10.81
C THR A 133 -15.44 -7.49 9.47
N ASP A 134 -16.23 -8.56 9.21
CA ASP A 134 -16.25 -9.22 7.91
C ASP A 134 -16.73 -8.24 6.80
N ARG A 135 -17.63 -7.30 7.14
CA ARG A 135 -18.04 -6.24 6.22
C ARG A 135 -16.85 -5.36 5.86
N GLY A 136 -16.06 -4.94 6.84
CA GLY A 136 -14.88 -4.11 6.62
C GLY A 136 -13.85 -4.76 5.71
N ILE A 137 -13.46 -6.01 6.00
CA ILE A 137 -12.45 -6.70 5.20
C ILE A 137 -12.95 -7.00 3.78
N ASN A 138 -14.20 -7.46 3.62
CA ASN A 138 -14.79 -7.74 2.32
C ASN A 138 -14.92 -6.48 1.47
N SER A 139 -15.25 -5.34 2.08
CA SER A 139 -15.31 -4.07 1.36
C SER A 139 -13.94 -3.66 0.84
N VAL A 140 -12.87 -3.80 1.63
CA VAL A 140 -11.50 -3.47 1.19
C VAL A 140 -11.03 -4.37 0.05
N ILE A 141 -11.33 -5.68 0.13
CA ILE A 141 -10.85 -6.65 -0.86
C ILE A 141 -11.58 -6.49 -2.20
N ASN A 142 -12.90 -6.25 -2.17
CA ASN A 142 -13.73 -6.37 -3.36
C ASN A 142 -13.97 -5.05 -4.10
N GLN A 143 -13.62 -3.91 -3.52
CA GLN A 143 -13.93 -2.62 -4.14
C GLN A 143 -13.06 -1.47 -3.64
N GLN A 144 -13.07 -0.38 -4.38
CA GLN A 144 -12.62 0.90 -3.87
C GLN A 144 -13.56 1.38 -2.78
N ILE A 145 -13.03 1.73 -1.61
CA ILE A 145 -13.83 2.17 -0.47
C ILE A 145 -13.54 3.62 -0.08
N LYS A 146 -14.59 4.31 0.39
CA LYS A 146 -14.50 5.62 1.01
C LYS A 146 -14.66 5.50 2.52
N LEU A 147 -13.60 5.79 3.25
CA LEU A 147 -13.56 5.69 4.70
C LEU A 147 -14.55 6.68 5.36
N GLY A 148 -15.31 6.17 6.31
CA GLY A 148 -16.37 6.92 6.99
C GLY A 148 -17.67 7.07 6.20
N ALA A 149 -17.76 6.48 4.99
CA ALA A 149 -18.99 6.37 4.20
C ALA A 149 -19.36 4.90 3.95
N ASP A 150 -18.47 4.14 3.29
CA ASP A 150 -18.71 2.74 2.97
C ASP A 150 -18.38 1.82 4.15
N VAL A 151 -17.35 2.18 4.90
CA VAL A 151 -16.93 1.52 6.15
C VAL A 151 -16.78 2.55 7.26
N SER A 152 -17.23 2.21 8.46
CA SER A 152 -17.05 3.05 9.64
C SER A 152 -15.61 2.98 10.14
N VAL A 153 -15.00 4.15 10.41
CA VAL A 153 -13.65 4.25 10.95
C VAL A 153 -13.68 5.06 12.24
N ALA A 154 -13.16 4.47 13.31
CA ALA A 154 -12.90 5.15 14.57
C ALA A 154 -11.39 5.37 14.74
N VAL A 155 -11.02 6.44 15.44
CA VAL A 155 -9.64 6.63 15.89
C VAL A 155 -9.40 5.69 17.06
N GLY A 156 -8.38 4.86 16.97
CA GLY A 156 -7.99 3.97 18.04
C GLY A 156 -7.44 4.76 19.22
N PRO A 157 -7.81 4.39 20.44
CA PRO A 157 -7.32 5.07 21.63
C PRO A 157 -5.81 4.82 21.79
N VAL A 158 -5.10 5.89 22.14
CA VAL A 158 -3.64 5.91 22.34
C VAL A 158 -3.35 6.38 23.74
N GLY A 159 -2.38 5.77 24.41
CA GLY A 159 -1.95 6.09 25.77
C GLY A 159 -2.37 5.06 26.82
N ILE A 160 -1.82 5.21 27.99
CA ILE A 160 -2.06 4.32 29.14
C ILE A 160 -3.50 4.48 29.63
N GLY A 161 -4.23 3.37 29.76
CA GLY A 161 -5.64 3.39 30.19
C GLY A 161 -6.67 3.59 29.07
N ALA A 162 -6.24 3.61 27.81
CA ALA A 162 -7.09 3.76 26.63
C ALA A 162 -8.06 2.57 26.40
N GLU A 163 -7.87 1.45 27.08
CA GLU A 163 -8.65 0.23 26.90
C GLU A 163 -10.15 0.40 27.18
N ALA A 164 -10.50 1.31 28.09
CA ALA A 164 -11.90 1.55 28.45
C ALA A 164 -12.70 2.28 27.36
N ALA A 165 -12.04 2.93 26.41
CA ALA A 165 -12.71 3.71 25.36
C ALA A 165 -13.18 2.84 24.18
N THR A 166 -12.70 1.62 24.04
CA THR A 166 -12.99 0.72 22.91
C THR A 166 -14.35 0.04 22.97
N THR A 167 -14.96 -0.02 24.13
CA THR A 167 -16.23 -0.75 24.33
C THR A 167 -17.46 -0.02 23.79
N ALA A 168 -17.34 1.25 23.42
CA ALA A 168 -18.51 2.07 23.07
C ALA A 168 -18.79 2.20 21.56
N GLN A 169 -17.88 1.80 20.67
CA GLN A 169 -18.07 2.02 19.24
C GLN A 169 -17.74 0.76 18.44
N LEU A 170 -18.76 0.12 17.91
CA LEU A 170 -18.61 -0.98 16.93
C LEU A 170 -18.24 -0.37 15.56
N ALA A 171 -16.98 0.02 15.39
CA ALA A 171 -16.48 0.45 14.10
C ALA A 171 -15.98 -0.74 13.28
N ASP A 172 -16.10 -0.63 11.95
CA ASP A 172 -15.52 -1.64 11.06
C ASP A 172 -13.99 -1.63 11.11
N MET A 173 -13.42 -0.44 11.33
CA MET A 173 -11.97 -0.23 11.40
C MET A 173 -11.61 0.72 12.54
N TYR A 174 -10.44 0.47 13.14
CA TYR A 174 -9.79 1.39 14.06
C TYR A 174 -8.47 1.85 13.45
N SER A 175 -8.27 3.17 13.36
CA SER A 175 -7.03 3.76 12.85
C SER A 175 -6.11 4.15 13.99
N PHE A 176 -4.84 3.75 13.87
CA PHE A 176 -3.76 4.16 14.75
C PHE A 176 -2.71 4.87 13.92
N SER A 177 -2.32 6.06 14.31
CA SER A 177 -1.34 6.85 13.56
C SER A 177 -0.23 7.35 14.47
N GLN A 178 0.99 7.28 13.95
CA GLN A 178 2.16 7.89 14.54
C GLN A 178 2.73 8.92 13.57
N ALA A 179 2.55 10.20 13.89
CA ALA A 179 3.07 11.29 13.09
C ALA A 179 4.54 11.53 13.41
N ARG A 180 5.35 11.70 12.38
CA ARG A 180 6.70 12.26 12.49
C ARG A 180 6.59 13.76 12.24
N GLY A 181 6.33 14.55 13.30
CA GLY A 181 6.12 15.99 13.20
C GLY A 181 5.11 16.51 14.23
N ALA A 182 4.83 17.81 14.21
CA ALA A 182 4.15 18.55 15.27
C ALA A 182 2.60 18.42 15.31
N PHE A 183 1.98 17.55 14.54
CA PHE A 183 0.52 17.46 14.45
C PHE A 183 -0.01 16.13 15.01
N ALA A 184 -0.78 16.24 16.09
CA ALA A 184 -1.58 15.15 16.62
C ALA A 184 -3.00 15.22 16.01
N GLY A 185 -3.41 14.12 15.36
CA GLY A 185 -4.78 13.93 14.89
C GLY A 185 -4.91 13.86 13.36
N VAL A 186 -4.97 12.63 12.84
CA VAL A 186 -5.26 12.38 11.42
C VAL A 186 -6.72 11.94 11.33
N SER A 187 -7.52 12.65 10.53
CA SER A 187 -8.89 12.23 10.22
C SER A 187 -8.91 11.60 8.84
N PHE A 188 -9.27 10.32 8.78
CA PHE A 188 -9.40 9.57 7.52
C PHE A 188 -10.80 9.64 6.90
N LYS A 189 -11.71 10.41 7.48
CA LYS A 189 -13.06 10.54 6.95
C LYS A 189 -13.05 11.17 5.56
N GLY A 190 -13.57 10.43 4.58
CA GLY A 190 -13.57 10.83 3.18
C GLY A 190 -12.35 10.40 2.38
N ALA A 191 -11.35 9.79 3.01
CA ALA A 191 -10.24 9.18 2.30
C ALA A 191 -10.72 7.97 1.49
N VAL A 192 -10.11 7.78 0.33
CA VAL A 192 -10.41 6.66 -0.58
C VAL A 192 -9.25 5.67 -0.52
N VAL A 193 -9.59 4.39 -0.33
CA VAL A 193 -8.64 3.28 -0.37
C VAL A 193 -8.98 2.39 -1.56
N TYR A 194 -7.98 2.01 -2.34
CA TYR A 194 -8.15 1.17 -3.53
C TYR A 194 -6.93 0.28 -3.76
N GLY A 195 -7.15 -0.87 -4.40
CA GLY A 195 -6.10 -1.83 -4.75
C GLY A 195 -5.11 -1.26 -5.76
N ARG A 196 -3.85 -1.69 -5.67
CA ARG A 196 -2.79 -1.42 -6.65
C ARG A 196 -2.60 -2.66 -7.50
N ASP A 197 -3.55 -2.93 -8.40
CA ASP A 197 -3.59 -4.14 -9.21
C ASP A 197 -2.26 -4.38 -9.95
N GLY A 198 -1.69 -3.37 -10.60
CA GLY A 198 -0.41 -3.49 -11.28
C GLY A 198 0.75 -3.88 -10.35
N LEU A 199 0.76 -3.39 -9.09
CA LEU A 199 1.80 -3.78 -8.12
C LEU A 199 1.57 -5.20 -7.59
N ASN A 200 0.30 -5.61 -7.42
CA ASN A 200 -0.06 -6.98 -7.09
C ASN A 200 0.35 -7.95 -8.20
N GLU A 201 0.04 -7.63 -9.45
CA GLU A 201 0.46 -8.42 -10.62
C GLU A 201 1.97 -8.57 -10.72
N ASP A 202 2.72 -7.48 -10.55
CA ASP A 202 4.18 -7.50 -10.62
C ASP A 202 4.81 -8.30 -9.47
N TYR A 203 4.21 -8.26 -8.28
CA TYR A 203 4.71 -8.99 -7.11
C TYR A 203 4.45 -10.49 -7.19
N TYR A 204 3.26 -10.89 -7.65
CA TYR A 204 2.87 -12.30 -7.73
C TYR A 204 3.16 -12.93 -9.09
N GLY A 205 3.48 -12.15 -10.11
CA GLY A 205 3.73 -12.64 -11.47
C GLY A 205 2.48 -13.17 -12.17
N THR A 206 1.29 -12.83 -11.68
CA THR A 206 0.00 -13.27 -12.24
C THR A 206 -0.95 -12.08 -12.29
N PRO A 207 -1.81 -11.96 -13.35
CA PRO A 207 -2.90 -10.99 -13.36
C PRO A 207 -3.81 -11.15 -12.15
N SER A 208 -4.19 -10.04 -11.52
CA SER A 208 -5.06 -9.99 -10.34
C SER A 208 -6.54 -10.09 -10.72
#